data_c202428a023889cae98de5f1a43427a8
#
_entry.id   c202428a023889cae98de5f1a43427a8
#
_cell.length_a   1.000
_cell.length_b   1.000
_cell.length_c   1.000
_cell.angle_alpha   90.00
_cell.angle_beta   90.00
_cell.angle_gamma   90.00
#
_symmetry.space_group_name_H-M   'P 1'
#
loop_
_entity.id
_entity.type
_entity.pdbx_description
1 polymer ?
#
loop_
_entity_poly.entity_id
_entity_poly.type
_entity_poly.pdbx_seq_one_letter_code
_entity_poly.pdbx_strand_id
1 'polypeptide(L)'
;PSSAASDPRIMGCDSTRHASVFGAANQAGSFHITSGCSLGSFLDNAGKEHIRIIEQPLPDGLCGAWHEASRTIFLHDGLNQRQRRCTLCHELIHARHHDLGCGTRYGIKCERRCRRETALALISPVDYGMAEEVYEGNTWMMAVELGVTVQVLSDYRQLLYDSGVCVQ
;
A
#
# COMPACT_ATOMS: atom_id res chain seq x y z
N PRO A 1 13.10 -15.51 34.33
CA PRO A 1 13.66 -14.85 33.18
C PRO A 1 13.00 -15.45 31.94
N SER A 2 11.96 -14.79 31.44
CA SER A 2 11.20 -15.22 30.27
C SER A 2 11.74 -14.43 29.09
N SER A 3 12.43 -15.13 28.20
CA SER A 3 12.90 -14.60 26.92
C SER A 3 11.69 -14.46 25.99
N ALA A 4 11.30 -13.24 25.71
CA ALA A 4 10.37 -12.95 24.62
C ALA A 4 11.10 -13.22 23.30
N ALA A 5 10.78 -14.34 22.66
CA ALA A 5 11.24 -14.65 21.32
C ALA A 5 10.59 -13.67 20.35
N SER A 6 11.39 -12.84 19.69
CA SER A 6 10.99 -11.99 18.58
C SER A 6 10.54 -12.88 17.42
N ASP A 7 9.28 -12.78 17.01
CA ASP A 7 8.75 -13.51 15.86
C ASP A 7 9.36 -12.93 14.56
N PRO A 8 10.19 -13.67 13.82
CA PRO A 8 10.89 -13.16 12.63
C PRO A 8 9.97 -12.92 11.44
N ARG A 9 8.66 -13.20 11.55
CA ARG A 9 7.67 -13.05 10.46
C ARG A 9 7.08 -11.64 10.34
N ILE A 10 7.53 -10.68 11.17
CA ILE A 10 7.04 -9.29 11.15
C ILE A 10 8.00 -8.36 10.37
N MET A 11 9.15 -8.87 9.95
CA MET A 11 10.11 -8.07 9.19
C MET A 11 9.80 -8.08 7.70
N GLY A 12 9.30 -6.94 7.24
CA GLY A 12 9.60 -6.42 5.92
C GLY A 12 8.89 -7.10 4.76
N CYS A 13 7.62 -6.79 4.56
CA CYS A 13 7.11 -6.76 3.20
C CYS A 13 7.78 -5.56 2.51
N ASP A 14 9.00 -5.79 2.03
CA ASP A 14 9.75 -4.82 1.26
C ASP A 14 9.18 -4.83 -0.17
N SER A 15 8.34 -3.84 -0.47
CA SER A 15 7.65 -3.66 -1.76
C SER A 15 8.60 -3.39 -2.94
N THR A 16 9.90 -3.62 -2.80
CA THR A 16 10.92 -3.21 -3.78
C THR A 16 11.26 -4.25 -4.85
N ARG A 17 10.59 -5.43 -4.87
CA ARG A 17 10.86 -6.45 -5.88
C ARG A 17 9.65 -6.68 -6.78
N HIS A 18 9.51 -5.85 -7.80
CA HIS A 18 8.58 -6.10 -8.89
C HIS A 18 9.26 -6.82 -10.04
N ALA A 19 8.77 -8.02 -10.35
CA ALA A 19 9.16 -8.73 -11.53
C ALA A 19 8.48 -8.13 -12.77
N SER A 20 9.26 -7.61 -13.70
CA SER A 20 8.83 -7.11 -14.99
C SER A 20 8.33 -8.26 -15.87
N VAL A 21 7.05 -8.28 -16.23
CA VAL A 21 6.56 -9.11 -17.34
C VAL A 21 5.46 -8.36 -18.10
N PHE A 22 5.80 -7.94 -19.33
CA PHE A 22 4.98 -7.59 -20.51
C PHE A 22 4.15 -6.29 -20.56
N GLY A 23 4.29 -5.68 -21.76
CA GLY A 23 3.82 -4.37 -22.14
C GLY A 23 2.40 -4.28 -22.73
N ALA A 24 1.95 -3.06 -22.72
CA ALA A 24 1.10 -2.23 -23.58
C ALA A 24 -0.40 -2.57 -23.75
N ALA A 25 -1.27 -1.67 -23.43
CA ALA A 25 -1.97 -0.63 -24.17
C ALA A 25 -3.23 -0.10 -23.47
N ASN A 26 -3.44 1.12 -23.62
CA ASN A 26 -4.16 2.25 -23.08
C ASN A 26 -5.70 2.20 -23.13
N GLN A 27 -6.41 2.62 -22.03
CA GLN A 27 -7.49 3.61 -22.02
C GLN A 27 -7.91 3.99 -20.59
N ALA A 28 -8.10 5.30 -20.35
CA ALA A 28 -8.21 5.89 -19.03
C ALA A 28 -9.64 5.85 -18.47
N GLY A 29 -9.79 5.30 -17.29
CA GLY A 29 -10.91 5.53 -16.38
C GLY A 29 -10.43 6.34 -15.16
N SER A 30 -11.17 7.36 -14.76
CA SER A 30 -10.83 8.18 -13.61
C SER A 30 -11.54 7.64 -12.37
N PHE A 31 -10.79 6.98 -11.47
CA PHE A 31 -11.35 6.65 -10.18
C PHE A 31 -10.67 7.42 -9.04
N HIS A 32 -11.45 7.83 -8.06
CA HIS A 32 -10.96 8.61 -6.92
C HIS A 32 -10.83 7.74 -5.68
N ILE A 33 -9.61 7.67 -5.14
CA ILE A 33 -9.37 7.13 -3.80
C ILE A 33 -9.46 8.31 -2.83
N THR A 34 -10.45 8.27 -1.92
CA THR A 34 -10.60 9.26 -0.86
C THR A 34 -9.95 8.77 0.42
N SER A 35 -9.44 9.69 1.24
CA SER A 35 -8.81 9.37 2.53
C SER A 35 -9.76 8.55 3.43
N GLY A 36 -9.21 7.55 4.13
CA GLY A 36 -9.99 6.68 5.02
C GLY A 36 -10.78 5.56 4.35
N CYS A 37 -10.52 5.25 3.06
CA CYS A 37 -11.23 4.19 2.34
C CYS A 37 -11.12 2.81 3.02
N SER A 38 -12.26 2.11 3.10
CA SER A 38 -12.33 0.73 3.58
C SER A 38 -11.89 -0.28 2.50
N LEU A 39 -11.56 -1.51 2.91
CA LEU A 39 -11.26 -2.60 1.96
C LEU A 39 -12.45 -2.83 1.00
N GLY A 40 -13.69 -2.75 1.49
CA GLY A 40 -14.90 -2.89 0.67
C GLY A 40 -14.96 -1.86 -0.45
N SER A 41 -14.68 -0.59 -0.14
CA SER A 41 -14.67 0.47 -1.17
C SER A 41 -13.58 0.28 -2.22
N PHE A 42 -12.44 -0.33 -1.87
CA PHE A 42 -11.42 -0.69 -2.86
C PHE A 42 -11.86 -1.82 -3.79
N LEU A 43 -12.54 -2.84 -3.24
CA LEU A 43 -13.11 -3.93 -4.04
C LEU A 43 -14.20 -3.43 -5.00
N ASP A 44 -15.07 -2.53 -4.54
CA ASP A 44 -16.10 -1.90 -5.38
C ASP A 44 -15.49 -1.07 -6.51
N ASN A 45 -14.43 -0.32 -6.22
CA ASN A 45 -13.72 0.45 -7.23
C ASN A 45 -13.04 -0.45 -8.26
N ALA A 46 -12.39 -1.52 -7.82
CA ALA A 46 -11.79 -2.52 -8.72
C ALA A 46 -12.86 -3.11 -9.65
N GLY A 47 -14.04 -3.45 -9.12
CA GLY A 47 -15.16 -3.96 -9.91
C GLY A 47 -15.64 -2.97 -10.98
N LYS A 48 -15.78 -1.68 -10.64
CA LYS A 48 -16.16 -0.62 -11.60
C LYS A 48 -15.13 -0.45 -12.72
N GLU A 49 -13.85 -0.59 -12.41
CA GLU A 49 -12.75 -0.49 -13.38
C GLU A 49 -12.46 -1.80 -14.12
N HIS A 50 -13.26 -2.85 -13.93
CA HIS A 50 -13.05 -4.18 -14.50
C HIS A 50 -11.67 -4.76 -14.18
N ILE A 51 -11.15 -4.48 -12.98
CA ILE A 51 -9.91 -5.03 -12.46
C ILE A 51 -10.21 -6.34 -11.74
N ARG A 52 -9.53 -7.40 -12.14
CA ARG A 52 -9.60 -8.70 -11.45
C ARG A 52 -8.64 -8.72 -10.29
N ILE A 53 -9.04 -9.33 -9.18
CA ILE A 53 -8.19 -9.55 -8.02
C ILE A 53 -8.05 -11.06 -7.83
N ILE A 54 -6.82 -11.55 -7.78
CA ILE A 54 -6.49 -12.97 -7.62
C ILE A 54 -5.58 -13.11 -6.40
N GLU A 55 -5.96 -13.95 -5.46
CA GLU A 55 -5.12 -14.31 -4.32
C GLU A 55 -4.43 -15.65 -4.60
N GLN A 56 -3.11 -15.65 -4.48
CA GLN A 56 -2.29 -16.83 -4.73
C GLN A 56 -0.92 -16.68 -4.04
N PRO A 57 -0.16 -17.79 -3.86
CA PRO A 57 1.23 -17.67 -3.45
C PRO A 57 2.01 -16.83 -4.45
N LEU A 58 2.78 -15.87 -3.94
CA LEU A 58 3.68 -15.03 -4.72
C LEU A 58 5.12 -15.31 -4.31
N PRO A 59 6.11 -14.97 -5.15
CA PRO A 59 7.52 -15.09 -4.80
C PRO A 59 7.86 -14.38 -3.49
N ASP A 60 8.88 -14.87 -2.79
CA ASP A 60 9.30 -14.36 -1.49
C ASP A 60 9.48 -12.83 -1.50
N GLY A 61 8.86 -12.18 -0.53
CA GLY A 61 8.91 -10.75 -0.33
C GLY A 61 7.97 -9.94 -1.22
N LEU A 62 7.15 -10.58 -2.07
CA LEU A 62 6.15 -9.90 -2.88
C LEU A 62 4.76 -10.01 -2.22
N CYS A 63 4.19 -8.88 -1.84
CA CYS A 63 2.85 -8.80 -1.26
C CYS A 63 1.74 -8.70 -2.31
N GLY A 64 2.02 -8.03 -3.42
CA GLY A 64 1.11 -7.87 -4.54
C GLY A 64 1.82 -7.48 -5.82
N ALA A 65 1.09 -7.51 -6.92
CA ALA A 65 1.57 -7.05 -8.23
C ALA A 65 0.38 -6.65 -9.11
N TRP A 66 0.48 -5.49 -9.75
CA TRP A 66 -0.39 -5.09 -10.85
C TRP A 66 0.12 -5.62 -12.19
N HIS A 67 -0.77 -6.19 -12.98
CA HIS A 67 -0.48 -6.62 -14.35
C HIS A 67 -1.41 -5.91 -15.35
N GLU A 68 -0.87 -4.91 -16.02
CA GLU A 68 -1.63 -4.00 -16.89
C GLU A 68 -2.33 -4.75 -18.04
N ALA A 69 -1.64 -5.62 -18.76
CA ALA A 69 -2.18 -6.27 -19.95
C ALA A 69 -3.42 -7.16 -19.67
N SER A 70 -3.50 -7.78 -18.50
CA SER A 70 -4.65 -8.59 -18.09
C SER A 70 -5.60 -7.86 -17.14
N ARG A 71 -5.31 -6.61 -16.78
CA ARG A 71 -6.02 -5.81 -15.78
C ARG A 71 -6.27 -6.62 -14.51
N THR A 72 -5.21 -7.20 -13.97
CA THR A 72 -5.28 -8.11 -12.84
C THR A 72 -4.31 -7.67 -11.74
N ILE A 73 -4.83 -7.59 -10.52
CA ILE A 73 -4.04 -7.45 -9.30
C ILE A 73 -3.87 -8.84 -8.71
N PHE A 74 -2.63 -9.24 -8.50
CA PHE A 74 -2.29 -10.42 -7.73
C PHE A 74 -1.96 -10.01 -6.30
N LEU A 75 -2.51 -10.71 -5.32
CA LEU A 75 -2.22 -10.52 -3.90
C LEU A 75 -1.69 -11.83 -3.32
N HIS A 76 -0.71 -11.74 -2.43
CA HIS A 76 -0.23 -12.90 -1.71
C HIS A 76 -1.31 -13.42 -0.76
N ASP A 77 -1.61 -14.71 -0.80
CA ASP A 77 -2.67 -15.35 -0.01
C ASP A 77 -2.39 -15.41 1.50
N GLY A 78 -1.13 -15.28 1.91
CA GLY A 78 -0.70 -15.22 3.32
C GLY A 78 -0.81 -13.84 3.98
N LEU A 79 -1.36 -12.82 3.32
CA LEU A 79 -1.48 -11.48 3.88
C LEU A 79 -2.55 -11.43 4.98
N ASN A 80 -2.22 -10.78 6.11
CA ASN A 80 -3.25 -10.40 7.08
C ASN A 80 -4.10 -9.24 6.54
N GLN A 81 -5.22 -8.95 7.22
CA GLN A 81 -6.20 -7.96 6.76
C GLN A 81 -5.59 -6.56 6.52
N ARG A 82 -4.68 -6.09 7.38
CA ARG A 82 -4.01 -4.79 7.22
C ARG A 82 -3.08 -4.77 6.03
N GLN A 83 -2.26 -5.81 5.89
CA GLN A 83 -1.36 -5.96 4.74
C GLN A 83 -2.15 -6.01 3.45
N ARG A 84 -3.21 -6.83 3.40
CA ARG A 84 -4.10 -6.94 2.24
C ARG A 84 -4.71 -5.60 1.84
N ARG A 85 -5.23 -4.83 2.81
CA ARG A 85 -5.79 -3.49 2.57
C ARG A 85 -4.74 -2.54 1.99
N CYS A 86 -3.57 -2.49 2.58
CA CYS A 86 -2.49 -1.61 2.14
C CYS A 86 -1.97 -2.00 0.75
N THR A 87 -1.73 -3.30 0.52
CA THR A 87 -1.26 -3.81 -0.77
C THR A 87 -2.30 -3.57 -1.86
N LEU A 88 -3.58 -3.89 -1.62
CA LEU A 88 -4.62 -3.66 -2.62
C LEU A 88 -4.74 -2.17 -2.99
N CYS A 89 -4.68 -1.27 -2.02
CA CYS A 89 -4.67 0.17 -2.28
C CYS A 89 -3.48 0.57 -3.17
N HIS A 90 -2.29 0.06 -2.86
CA HIS A 90 -1.07 0.33 -3.61
C HIS A 90 -1.17 -0.15 -5.07
N GLU A 91 -1.62 -1.38 -5.29
CA GLU A 91 -1.77 -1.95 -6.64
C GLU A 91 -2.88 -1.27 -7.45
N LEU A 92 -3.96 -0.81 -6.80
CA LEU A 92 -5.00 0.00 -7.45
C LEU A 92 -4.46 1.37 -7.90
N ILE A 93 -3.52 1.95 -7.18
CA ILE A 93 -2.86 3.18 -7.59
C ILE A 93 -1.97 2.94 -8.81
N HIS A 94 -1.22 1.82 -8.85
CA HIS A 94 -0.50 1.41 -10.06
C HIS A 94 -1.42 1.22 -11.25
N ALA A 95 -2.57 0.56 -11.05
CA ALA A 95 -3.59 0.38 -12.08
C ALA A 95 -4.13 1.71 -12.61
N ARG A 96 -4.43 2.66 -11.72
CA ARG A 96 -4.92 4.01 -12.08
C ARG A 96 -3.93 4.78 -12.93
N HIS A 97 -2.64 4.60 -12.68
CA HIS A 97 -1.57 5.28 -13.41
C HIS A 97 -1.06 4.49 -14.62
N HIS A 98 -1.65 3.32 -14.91
CA HIS A 98 -1.20 2.44 -15.99
C HIS A 98 0.30 2.12 -15.94
N ASP A 99 0.80 1.85 -14.74
CA ASP A 99 2.22 1.58 -14.54
C ASP A 99 2.61 0.20 -15.09
N LEU A 100 3.61 0.18 -15.97
CA LEU A 100 4.06 -1.02 -16.70
C LEU A 100 5.10 -1.86 -15.95
N GLY A 101 5.28 -1.62 -14.63
CA GLY A 101 6.25 -2.34 -13.79
C GLY A 101 7.49 -1.54 -13.40
N CYS A 102 8.15 -1.96 -12.31
CA CYS A 102 9.07 -1.13 -11.54
C CYS A 102 10.58 -1.39 -11.78
N GLY A 103 10.96 -2.14 -12.82
CA GLY A 103 12.36 -2.54 -13.09
C GLY A 103 13.30 -1.45 -13.63
N THR A 104 12.85 -0.22 -13.82
CA THR A 104 13.64 0.87 -14.43
C THR A 104 13.72 2.09 -13.51
N ARG A 105 14.55 3.10 -13.87
CA ARG A 105 14.54 4.41 -13.18
C ARG A 105 13.16 5.06 -13.18
N TYR A 106 12.34 4.78 -14.17
CA TYR A 106 10.94 5.20 -14.23
C TYR A 106 10.12 4.48 -13.16
N GLY A 107 10.33 3.18 -12.98
CA GLY A 107 9.68 2.38 -11.95
C GLY A 107 9.92 2.89 -10.53
N ILE A 108 11.13 3.37 -10.21
CA ILE A 108 11.42 3.97 -8.89
C ILE A 108 10.55 5.21 -8.63
N LYS A 109 10.30 6.04 -9.66
CA LYS A 109 9.43 7.22 -9.53
C LYS A 109 7.96 6.82 -9.36
N CYS A 110 7.50 5.82 -10.11
CA CYS A 110 6.16 5.26 -9.99
C CYS A 110 5.94 4.71 -8.57
N GLU A 111 6.89 3.92 -8.08
CA GLU A 111 6.84 3.33 -6.74
C GLU A 111 6.75 4.41 -5.64
N ARG A 112 7.59 5.45 -5.68
CA ARG A 112 7.54 6.56 -4.73
C ARG A 112 6.19 7.28 -4.77
N ARG A 113 5.63 7.51 -5.96
CA ARG A 113 4.30 8.09 -6.13
C ARG A 113 3.24 7.18 -5.52
N CYS A 114 3.24 5.90 -5.84
CA CYS A 114 2.26 4.94 -5.34
C CYS A 114 2.30 4.81 -3.82
N ARG A 115 3.47 4.74 -3.21
CA ARG A 115 3.64 4.75 -1.75
C ARG A 115 3.07 6.00 -1.11
N ARG A 116 3.39 7.18 -1.68
CA ARG A 116 2.86 8.47 -1.22
C ARG A 116 1.33 8.51 -1.31
N GLU A 117 0.76 8.16 -2.45
CA GLU A 117 -0.68 8.18 -2.66
C GLU A 117 -1.39 7.14 -1.78
N THR A 118 -0.80 5.97 -1.57
CA THR A 118 -1.30 4.94 -0.64
C THR A 118 -1.39 5.49 0.80
N ALA A 119 -0.33 6.15 1.27
CA ALA A 119 -0.32 6.73 2.60
C ALA A 119 -1.43 7.78 2.77
N LEU A 120 -1.57 8.69 1.80
CA LEU A 120 -2.61 9.73 1.82
C LEU A 120 -4.04 9.18 1.67
N ALA A 121 -4.21 8.06 0.96
CA ALA A 121 -5.51 7.42 0.78
C ALA A 121 -5.97 6.66 2.03
N LEU A 122 -5.03 6.06 2.76
CA LEU A 122 -5.33 5.19 3.88
C LEU A 122 -5.35 5.90 5.23
N ILE A 123 -4.64 7.01 5.38
CA ILE A 123 -4.49 7.74 6.63
C ILE A 123 -5.13 9.13 6.50
N SER A 124 -6.14 9.39 7.31
CA SER A 124 -6.71 10.72 7.46
C SER A 124 -5.85 11.55 8.43
N PRO A 125 -5.66 12.86 8.18
CA PRO A 125 -4.93 13.72 9.12
C PRO A 125 -5.54 13.76 10.53
N VAL A 126 -6.87 13.66 10.63
CA VAL A 126 -7.58 13.65 11.91
C VAL A 126 -7.29 12.37 12.68
N ASP A 127 -7.44 11.21 12.02
CA ASP A 127 -7.19 9.90 12.65
C ASP A 127 -5.71 9.77 13.04
N TYR A 128 -4.80 10.29 12.21
CA TYR A 128 -3.38 10.33 12.53
C TYR A 128 -3.11 11.15 13.80
N GLY A 129 -3.64 12.38 13.88
CA GLY A 129 -3.47 13.23 15.06
C GLY A 129 -4.00 12.60 16.34
N MET A 130 -5.18 11.98 16.27
CA MET A 130 -5.77 11.25 17.42
C MET A 130 -4.88 10.06 17.84
N ALA A 131 -4.40 9.28 16.88
CA ALA A 131 -3.52 8.14 17.17
C ALA A 131 -2.17 8.61 17.74
N GLU A 132 -1.62 9.72 17.27
CA GLU A 132 -0.36 10.28 17.77
C GLU A 132 -0.49 10.73 19.22
N GLU A 133 -1.59 11.42 19.55
CA GLU A 133 -1.90 11.84 20.93
C GLU A 133 -2.09 10.65 21.87
N VAL A 134 -2.84 9.62 21.45
CA VAL A 134 -3.14 8.45 22.30
C VAL A 134 -1.93 7.54 22.50
N TYR A 135 -1.12 7.36 21.48
CA TYR A 135 -0.01 6.39 21.49
C TYR A 135 1.38 7.02 21.60
N GLU A 136 1.46 8.33 21.84
CA GLU A 136 2.70 9.08 22.07
C GLU A 136 3.79 8.77 21.01
N GLY A 137 3.37 8.69 19.75
CA GLY A 137 4.27 8.39 18.62
C GLY A 137 4.68 6.92 18.47
N ASN A 138 4.16 5.98 19.29
CA ASN A 138 4.46 4.55 19.15
C ASN A 138 4.00 4.03 17.80
N THR A 139 4.94 3.85 16.89
CA THR A 139 4.67 3.52 15.48
C THR A 139 3.86 2.25 15.30
N TRP A 140 4.12 1.21 16.10
CA TRP A 140 3.41 -0.05 15.96
C TRP A 140 1.94 0.07 16.40
N MET A 141 1.71 0.69 17.57
CA MET A 141 0.36 0.89 18.11
C MET A 141 -0.47 1.79 17.19
N MET A 142 0.11 2.87 16.70
CA MET A 142 -0.53 3.76 15.73
C MET A 142 -0.88 3.04 14.42
N ALA A 143 0.03 2.21 13.89
CA ALA A 143 -0.26 1.44 12.68
C ALA A 143 -1.40 0.43 12.89
N VAL A 144 -1.50 -0.17 14.08
CA VAL A 144 -2.62 -1.05 14.46
C VAL A 144 -3.93 -0.27 14.49
N GLU A 145 -3.96 0.87 15.17
CA GLU A 145 -5.14 1.73 15.31
C GLU A 145 -5.65 2.24 13.95
N LEU A 146 -4.74 2.74 13.14
CA LEU A 146 -5.05 3.25 11.80
C LEU A 146 -5.37 2.14 10.78
N GLY A 147 -5.22 0.87 11.16
CA GLY A 147 -5.46 -0.28 10.28
C GLY A 147 -4.53 -0.33 9.07
N VAL A 148 -3.29 0.16 9.22
CA VAL A 148 -2.27 0.19 8.17
C VAL A 148 -1.02 -0.59 8.57
N THR A 149 -0.11 -0.82 7.62
CA THR A 149 1.22 -1.37 7.92
C THR A 149 2.12 -0.27 8.48
N VAL A 150 3.15 -0.68 9.23
CA VAL A 150 4.19 0.24 9.73
C VAL A 150 4.85 1.01 8.57
N GLN A 151 5.03 0.37 7.42
CA GLN A 151 5.60 1.01 6.24
C GLN A 151 4.73 2.17 5.74
N VAL A 152 3.41 1.97 5.60
CA VAL A 152 2.48 3.03 5.18
C VAL A 152 2.46 4.18 6.17
N LEU A 153 2.49 3.90 7.48
CA LEU A 153 2.59 4.94 8.49
C LEU A 153 3.92 5.71 8.40
N SER A 154 5.02 5.02 8.15
CA SER A 154 6.33 5.66 7.95
C SER A 154 6.35 6.55 6.72
N ASP A 155 5.74 6.09 5.62
CA ASP A 155 5.59 6.89 4.40
C ASP A 155 4.73 8.15 4.65
N TYR A 156 3.67 8.04 5.44
CA TYR A 156 2.83 9.18 5.83
C TYR A 156 3.62 10.20 6.67
N ARG A 157 4.37 9.75 7.67
CA ARG A 157 5.24 10.62 8.48
C ARG A 157 6.29 11.34 7.65
N GLN A 158 6.90 10.64 6.69
CA GLN A 158 7.85 11.27 5.77
C GLN A 158 7.19 12.40 4.97
N LEU A 159 5.94 12.22 4.52
CA LEU A 159 5.19 13.27 3.84
C LEU A 159 4.92 14.49 4.71
N LEU A 160 4.57 14.28 5.98
CA LEU A 160 4.40 15.38 6.93
C LEU A 160 5.72 16.15 7.14
N TYR A 161 6.82 15.42 7.31
CA TYR A 161 8.14 16.01 7.44
C TYR A 161 8.53 16.84 6.21
N ASP A 162 8.36 16.28 5.01
CA ASP A 162 8.68 16.94 3.73
C ASP A 162 7.79 18.18 3.48
N SER A 163 6.58 18.20 4.03
CA SER A 163 5.66 19.36 3.94
C SER A 163 5.88 20.42 5.00
N GLY A 164 6.84 20.24 5.90
CA GLY A 164 7.16 21.19 6.98
C GLY A 164 6.14 21.18 8.14
N VAL A 165 5.25 20.18 8.18
CA VAL A 165 4.36 19.96 9.34
C VAL A 165 5.21 19.33 10.44
N CYS A 166 5.39 20.05 11.56
CA CYS A 166 6.08 19.51 12.73
C CYS A 166 5.27 18.34 13.30
N VAL A 167 5.82 17.15 13.19
CA VAL A 167 5.37 15.96 13.94
C VAL A 167 6.10 16.04 15.28
N GLN A 168 5.36 16.19 16.38
CA GLN A 168 5.92 16.19 17.73
C GLN A 168 6.16 14.75 18.18
#